data_d201862ceb51071ec319ec32bae98323
#
_entry.id   d201862ceb51071ec319ec32bae98323
#
_cell.length_a   1.000
_cell.length_b   1.000
_cell.length_c   1.000
_cell.angle_alpha   90.00
_cell.angle_beta   90.00
_cell.angle_gamma   90.00
#
_symmetry.space_group_name_H-M   'P 1'
#
loop_
_entity.id
_entity.type
_entity.pdbx_description
1 polymer ?
#
loop_
_entity_poly.entity_id
_entity_poly.type
_entity_poly.pdbx_seq_one_letter_code
_entity_poly.pdbx_strand_id
1 'polypeptide(L)' 'EVERTCITLFFMEDLPIEKIAVITGMPAGTIKSHLSRGKTKLTTFLKQNGYDGKR' A
#
# COMPACT_ATOMS: atom_id res chain seq x y z
N GLU A 1 0.96 -10.54 -0.44
CA GLU A 1 0.94 -10.44 0.97
C GLU A 1 1.88 -9.41 1.48
N VAL A 2 3.10 -9.32 0.94
CA VAL A 2 4.00 -8.25 1.34
C VAL A 2 3.40 -6.90 0.99
N GLU A 3 2.82 -6.78 -0.21
CA GLU A 3 2.19 -5.54 -0.61
C GLU A 3 1.04 -5.18 0.32
N ARG A 4 0.26 -6.18 0.69
CA ARG A 4 -0.87 -5.95 1.59
C ARG A 4 -0.38 -5.50 2.95
N THR A 5 0.68 -6.12 3.46
CA THR A 5 1.23 -5.74 4.75
C THR A 5 1.71 -4.30 4.72
N CYS A 6 2.43 -3.90 3.67
CA CYS A 6 2.92 -2.54 3.57
C CYS A 6 1.76 -1.55 3.50
N ILE A 7 0.74 -1.87 2.73
CA ILE A 7 -0.41 -0.99 2.62
C ILE A 7 -1.11 -0.84 3.97
N THR A 8 -1.29 -1.95 4.67
CA THR A 8 -1.95 -1.92 5.96
C THR A 8 -1.15 -1.07 6.94
N LEU A 9 0.15 -1.28 7.01
CA LEU A 9 0.97 -0.52 7.94
C LEU A 9 0.99 0.95 7.61
N PHE A 10 1.01 1.29 6.34
CA PHE A 10 1.10 2.67 5.93
C PHE A 10 -0.24 3.39 6.09
N PHE A 11 -1.31 2.79 5.62
CA PHE A 11 -2.61 3.46 5.61
C PHE A 11 -3.43 3.21 6.87
N MET A 12 -3.41 2.01 7.37
CA MET A 12 -4.25 1.70 8.53
C MET A 12 -3.56 2.05 9.84
N GLU A 13 -2.26 1.80 9.92
CA GLU A 13 -1.52 2.09 11.13
C GLU A 13 -0.85 3.45 11.09
N ASP A 14 -0.92 4.11 9.93
CA ASP A 14 -0.39 5.47 9.82
C ASP A 14 1.11 5.51 10.11
N LEU A 15 1.83 4.48 9.73
CA LEU A 15 3.26 4.42 9.96
C LEU A 15 4.03 4.99 8.79
N PRO A 16 5.10 5.75 9.05
CA PRO A 16 5.94 6.24 7.97
C PRO A 16 6.72 5.10 7.33
N ILE A 17 7.15 5.32 6.11
CA ILE A 17 7.86 4.29 5.36
C ILE A 17 9.10 3.82 6.10
N GLU A 18 9.77 4.72 6.79
CA GLU A 18 10.97 4.36 7.54
C GLU A 18 10.67 3.33 8.61
N LYS A 19 9.55 3.49 9.29
CA LYS A 19 9.15 2.54 10.31
C LYS A 19 8.81 1.20 9.69
N ILE A 20 8.11 1.24 8.59
CA ILE A 20 7.73 0.01 7.90
C ILE A 20 8.99 -0.73 7.45
N ALA A 21 9.99 0.01 7.00
CA ALA A 21 11.25 -0.60 6.61
C ALA A 21 11.89 -1.36 7.77
N VAL A 22 11.84 -0.76 8.95
CA VAL A 22 12.40 -1.40 10.14
C VAL A 22 11.60 -2.65 10.50
N ILE A 23 10.28 -2.53 10.49
CA ILE A 23 9.42 -3.64 10.88
C ILE A 23 9.54 -4.82 9.93
N THR A 24 9.58 -4.54 8.64
CA THR A 24 9.59 -5.60 7.63
C THR A 24 10.98 -6.05 7.24
N GLY A 25 12.00 -5.26 7.56
CA GLY A 25 13.35 -5.59 7.15
C GLY A 25 13.64 -5.30 5.69
N MET A 26 12.76 -4.55 5.04
CA MET A 26 12.94 -4.23 3.62
C MET A 26 13.43 -2.81 3.45
N PRO A 27 14.18 -2.55 2.36
CA PRO A 27 14.61 -1.17 2.07
C PRO A 27 13.41 -0.27 1.80
N ALA A 28 13.56 1.01 2.12
CA ALA A 28 12.49 1.96 1.92
C ALA A 28 12.04 2.02 0.45
N GLY A 29 12.98 1.90 -0.47
CA GLY A 29 12.62 1.91 -1.89
C GLY A 29 11.72 0.77 -2.28
N THR A 30 11.98 -0.40 -1.70
CA THR A 30 11.15 -1.57 -1.95
C THR A 30 9.74 -1.34 -1.41
N ILE A 31 9.65 -0.74 -0.24
CA ILE A 31 8.35 -0.47 0.36
C ILE A 31 7.57 0.53 -0.48
N LYS A 32 8.23 1.55 -0.98
CA LYS A 32 7.57 2.50 -1.86
C LYS A 32 7.02 1.81 -3.11
N SER A 33 7.78 0.87 -3.65
CA SER A 33 7.32 0.14 -4.82
C SER A 33 6.08 -0.68 -4.49
N HIS A 34 6.08 -1.34 -3.35
CA HIS A 34 4.93 -2.13 -2.95
C HIS A 34 3.71 -1.25 -2.73
N LEU A 35 3.90 -0.10 -2.11
CA LEU A 35 2.79 0.81 -1.88
C LEU A 35 2.22 1.32 -3.19
N SER A 36 3.09 1.66 -4.12
CA SER A 36 2.66 2.15 -5.43
C SER A 36 1.87 1.09 -6.18
N ARG A 37 2.38 -0.14 -6.19
CA ARG A 37 1.68 -1.22 -6.88
C ARG A 37 0.35 -1.53 -6.22
N GLY A 38 0.34 -1.58 -4.90
CA GLY A 38 -0.89 -1.88 -4.18
C GLY A 38 -1.94 -0.82 -4.41
N LYS A 39 -1.52 0.42 -4.43
CA LYS A 39 -2.45 1.52 -4.69
C LYS A 39 -3.05 1.40 -6.08
N THR A 40 -2.21 1.06 -7.06
CA THR A 40 -2.68 0.90 -8.43
C THR A 40 -3.66 -0.26 -8.53
N LYS A 41 -3.33 -1.38 -7.90
CA LYS A 41 -4.21 -2.54 -7.92
C LYS A 41 -5.56 -2.22 -7.29
N LEU A 42 -5.53 -1.52 -6.18
CA LEU A 42 -6.77 -1.16 -5.50
C LEU A 42 -7.62 -0.24 -6.36
N THR A 43 -6.99 0.74 -6.97
CA THR A 43 -7.71 1.67 -7.85
C THR A 43 -8.36 0.92 -9.00
N THR A 44 -7.62 0.01 -9.63
CA THR A 44 -8.15 -0.78 -10.73
C THR A 44 -9.31 -1.63 -10.27
N PHE A 45 -9.16 -2.26 -9.12
CA PHE A 45 -10.21 -3.10 -8.57
C PHE A 45 -11.49 -2.30 -8.35
N LEU A 46 -11.37 -1.13 -7.75
CA LEU A 46 -12.54 -0.31 -7.47
C LEU A 46 -13.23 0.13 -8.74
N LYS A 47 -12.45 0.49 -9.76
CA LYS A 47 -13.05 0.88 -11.03
C LYS A 47 -13.78 -0.26 -11.69
N GLN A 48 -13.19 -1.44 -11.65
CA GLN A 48 -13.81 -2.61 -12.29
C GLN A 48 -15.09 -3.01 -11.59
N ASN A 49 -15.22 -2.66 -10.32
CA ASN A 49 -16.40 -3.02 -9.56
C ASN A 49 -17.40 -1.89 -9.43
N GLY A 50 -17.27 -0.88 -10.27
CA GLY A 50 -18.25 0.19 -10.28
C GLY A 50 -18.02 1.28 -9.27
N TYR A 51 -16.94 1.17 -8.50
CA TYR A 51 -16.61 2.23 -7.58
C TYR A 51 -15.84 3.28 -8.32
N ASP A 52 -16.24 4.48 -8.30
CA ASP A 52 -15.51 5.52 -8.98
C ASP A 52 -15.00 6.57 -8.00
N GLY A 53 -15.07 6.29 -6.75
CA GLY A 53 -14.50 7.19 -5.79
C GLY A 53 -15.35 8.37 -5.45
N LYS A 54 -16.53 8.42 -6.08
CA LYS A 54 -17.40 9.45 -5.72
C LYS A 54 -18.61 8.90 -5.28
N ARG A 55 -19.16 9.26 -4.75
CA ARG A 55 -20.28 8.63 -4.34
C ARG A 55 -20.86 9.49 -3.75
#